data_33a3fb9c1fc0055d4c2fcc8106a6283f
#
_entry.id   33a3fb9c1fc0055d4c2fcc8106a6283f
#
_cell.length_a   1.000
_cell.length_b   1.000
_cell.length_c   1.000
_cell.angle_alpha   90.00
_cell.angle_beta   90.00
_cell.angle_gamma   90.00
#
_symmetry.space_group_name_H-M   'P 1'
#
loop_
_entity.id
_entity.type
_entity.pdbx_description
1 polymer ?
#
loop_
_entity_poly.entity_id
_entity_poly.type
_entity_poly.pdbx_seq_one_letter_code
_entity_poly.pdbx_strand_id
1 'polypeptide(L)'
;MLITLLFSATFISATLIFQEASEPWEVPGKFKKMENPNTTDNESLKIGKMQYSKNCASCHGKTGLGDGSKARGLDTFPGDLTSDAYVGQTDGEQFYKSKYGRDEMPKFENKIPDEDIWDIVNYIKTFKK
;
A
#
# COMPACT_ATOMS: atom_id res chain seq x y z
N MET A 1 21.78 -64.31 -17.94
CA MET A 1 21.82 -63.40 -16.81
C MET A 1 21.19 -62.09 -17.32
N LEU A 2 19.88 -61.94 -17.03
CA LEU A 2 19.09 -60.75 -17.49
C LEU A 2 19.12 -59.69 -16.41
N ILE A 3 19.68 -58.53 -16.71
CA ILE A 3 19.69 -57.37 -15.80
C ILE A 3 18.48 -56.51 -16.15
N THR A 4 17.46 -56.56 -15.30
CA THR A 4 16.29 -55.65 -15.37
C THR A 4 16.64 -54.33 -14.71
N LEU A 5 16.80 -53.27 -15.53
CA LEU A 5 16.93 -51.90 -15.08
C LEU A 5 15.53 -51.38 -14.71
N LEU A 6 15.28 -51.17 -13.40
CA LEU A 6 14.12 -50.49 -12.88
C LEU A 6 14.34 -48.98 -13.00
N PHE A 7 13.61 -48.35 -13.94
CA PHE A 7 13.51 -46.90 -14.03
C PHE A 7 12.52 -46.42 -12.95
N SER A 8 13.05 -45.81 -11.90
CA SER A 8 12.26 -45.13 -10.90
C SER A 8 11.90 -43.74 -11.42
N ALA A 9 10.64 -43.54 -11.81
CA ALA A 9 10.11 -42.25 -12.18
C ALA A 9 9.75 -41.47 -10.91
N THR A 10 10.57 -40.50 -10.54
CA THR A 10 10.26 -39.52 -9.48
C THR A 10 9.25 -38.50 -10.01
N PHE A 11 8.00 -38.61 -9.60
CA PHE A 11 7.00 -37.56 -9.81
C PHE A 11 7.32 -36.36 -8.93
N ILE A 12 7.85 -35.29 -9.52
CA ILE A 12 7.96 -34.00 -8.85
C ILE A 12 6.56 -33.37 -8.87
N SER A 13 5.85 -33.45 -7.74
CA SER A 13 4.58 -32.77 -7.54
C SER A 13 4.86 -31.28 -7.38
N ALA A 14 4.64 -30.50 -8.44
CA ALA A 14 4.68 -29.04 -8.34
C ALA A 14 3.45 -28.57 -7.59
N THR A 15 3.59 -28.27 -6.31
CA THR A 15 2.59 -27.55 -5.52
C THR A 15 2.50 -26.12 -6.06
N LEU A 16 1.45 -25.83 -6.83
CA LEU A 16 1.07 -24.45 -7.18
C LEU A 16 0.64 -23.77 -5.88
N ILE A 17 1.51 -22.91 -5.35
CA ILE A 17 1.15 -21.99 -4.26
C ILE A 17 0.25 -20.95 -4.92
N PHE A 18 -1.06 -21.11 -4.76
CA PHE A 18 -2.01 -20.02 -5.05
C PHE A 18 -1.75 -18.95 -3.99
N GLN A 19 -1.05 -17.90 -4.37
CA GLN A 19 -0.98 -16.68 -3.59
C GLN A 19 -2.36 -16.05 -3.69
N GLU A 20 -3.16 -16.13 -2.61
CA GLU A 20 -4.44 -15.44 -2.54
C GLU A 20 -4.18 -13.95 -2.81
N ALA A 21 -4.67 -13.48 -3.95
CA ALA A 21 -4.67 -12.06 -4.24
C ALA A 21 -5.58 -11.40 -3.19
N SER A 22 -5.05 -10.45 -2.43
CA SER A 22 -5.86 -9.71 -1.46
C SER A 22 -7.08 -9.10 -2.18
N GLU A 23 -8.25 -9.22 -1.54
CA GLU A 23 -9.50 -8.65 -2.04
C GLU A 23 -9.29 -7.19 -2.46
N PRO A 24 -9.84 -6.76 -3.63
CA PRO A 24 -9.74 -5.37 -4.06
C PRO A 24 -10.26 -4.42 -2.98
N TRP A 25 -9.55 -3.31 -2.78
CA TRP A 25 -10.01 -2.31 -1.82
C TRP A 25 -11.08 -1.43 -2.45
N GLU A 26 -12.34 -1.78 -2.16
CA GLU A 26 -13.49 -1.04 -2.67
C GLU A 26 -13.54 0.38 -2.09
N VAL A 27 -13.52 1.37 -2.98
CA VAL A 27 -13.66 2.78 -2.65
C VAL A 27 -14.99 3.30 -3.19
N PRO A 28 -15.85 3.91 -2.35
CA PRO A 28 -17.13 4.45 -2.82
C PRO A 28 -16.96 5.47 -3.95
N GLY A 29 -17.84 5.41 -4.96
CA GLY A 29 -17.70 6.21 -6.18
C GLY A 29 -17.64 7.73 -5.95
N LYS A 30 -18.24 8.22 -4.86
CA LYS A 30 -18.15 9.64 -4.49
C LYS A 30 -16.70 10.07 -4.18
N PHE A 31 -15.91 9.19 -3.55
CA PHE A 31 -14.50 9.48 -3.25
C PHE A 31 -13.62 9.37 -4.50
N LYS A 32 -13.89 8.41 -5.40
CA LYS A 32 -13.13 8.27 -6.65
C LYS A 32 -13.14 9.54 -7.51
N LYS A 33 -14.17 10.37 -7.36
CA LYS A 33 -14.36 11.64 -8.10
C LYS A 33 -13.87 12.87 -7.33
N MET A 34 -13.40 12.70 -6.09
CA MET A 34 -12.88 13.82 -5.30
C MET A 34 -11.52 14.24 -5.81
N GLU A 35 -11.35 15.53 -6.00
CA GLU A 35 -10.07 16.16 -6.28
C GLU A 35 -9.47 16.66 -4.96
N ASN A 36 -8.13 16.67 -4.87
CA ASN A 36 -7.46 17.22 -3.72
C ASN A 36 -7.69 18.75 -3.66
N PRO A 37 -8.31 19.28 -2.60
CA PRO A 37 -8.54 20.71 -2.49
C PRO A 37 -7.26 21.49 -2.15
N ASN A 38 -6.21 20.80 -1.64
CA ASN A 38 -4.98 21.45 -1.25
C ASN A 38 -4.02 21.60 -2.43
N THR A 39 -3.48 22.79 -2.62
CA THR A 39 -2.41 23.03 -3.59
C THR A 39 -1.16 22.26 -3.20
N THR A 40 -0.50 21.64 -4.18
CA THR A 40 0.80 20.99 -3.95
C THR A 40 1.90 22.05 -3.92
N ASP A 41 2.10 22.67 -2.79
CA ASP A 41 3.13 23.68 -2.52
C ASP A 41 4.07 23.23 -1.38
N ASN A 42 5.05 24.07 -1.06
CA ASN A 42 6.05 23.74 -0.04
C ASN A 42 5.43 23.53 1.36
N GLU A 43 4.35 24.26 1.71
CA GLU A 43 3.71 24.12 3.01
C GLU A 43 2.94 22.81 3.08
N SER A 44 2.13 22.50 2.06
CA SER A 44 1.44 21.21 1.93
C SER A 44 2.40 20.03 2.01
N LEU A 45 3.50 20.08 1.25
CA LEU A 45 4.52 19.02 1.26
C LEU A 45 5.19 18.87 2.62
N LYS A 46 5.42 19.96 3.34
CA LYS A 46 6.00 19.94 4.69
C LYS A 46 5.04 19.30 5.70
N ILE A 47 3.76 19.69 5.69
CA ILE A 47 2.72 19.10 6.55
C ILE A 47 2.55 17.62 6.21
N GLY A 48 2.39 17.29 4.94
CA GLY A 48 2.26 15.92 4.47
C GLY A 48 3.43 15.03 4.88
N LYS A 49 4.66 15.51 4.74
CA LYS A 49 5.88 14.80 5.18
C LYS A 49 5.87 14.57 6.69
N MET A 50 5.51 15.58 7.48
CA MET A 50 5.45 15.48 8.94
C MET A 50 4.43 14.43 9.37
N GLN A 51 3.22 14.49 8.85
CA GLN A 51 2.14 13.58 9.16
C GLN A 51 2.44 12.15 8.68
N TYR A 52 2.98 12.00 7.47
CA TYR A 52 3.41 10.71 6.94
C TYR A 52 4.48 10.07 7.82
N SER A 53 5.50 10.82 8.19
CA SER A 53 6.60 10.32 9.03
C SER A 53 6.12 9.85 10.39
N LYS A 54 5.14 10.55 10.97
CA LYS A 54 4.58 10.25 12.28
C LYS A 54 3.64 9.03 12.25
N ASN A 55 2.81 8.91 11.22
CA ASN A 55 1.66 8.02 11.23
C ASN A 55 1.74 6.85 10.24
N CYS A 56 2.52 6.96 9.17
CA CYS A 56 2.51 6.04 8.04
C CYS A 56 3.84 5.29 7.85
N ALA A 57 4.96 5.98 8.03
CA ALA A 57 6.30 5.47 7.68
C ALA A 57 6.71 4.22 8.45
N SER A 58 6.15 3.98 9.65
CA SER A 58 6.48 2.77 10.42
C SER A 58 6.08 1.47 9.72
N CYS A 59 5.05 1.50 8.88
CA CYS A 59 4.62 0.37 8.05
C CYS A 59 5.04 0.56 6.59
N HIS A 60 4.73 1.74 6.00
CA HIS A 60 4.95 1.99 4.58
C HIS A 60 6.40 2.33 4.21
N GLY A 61 7.29 2.53 5.19
CA GLY A 61 8.68 2.94 4.94
C GLY A 61 8.82 4.44 4.69
N LYS A 62 10.04 4.94 4.78
CA LYS A 62 10.34 6.38 4.60
C LYS A 62 10.09 6.88 3.17
N THR A 63 10.20 5.98 2.21
CA THR A 63 10.06 6.26 0.77
C THR A 63 8.88 5.51 0.14
N GLY A 64 7.99 4.93 0.95
CA GLY A 64 6.77 4.30 0.49
C GLY A 64 6.91 2.89 -0.07
N LEU A 65 8.04 2.20 0.14
CA LEU A 65 8.31 0.86 -0.41
C LEU A 65 7.66 -0.30 0.38
N GLY A 66 6.92 -0.01 1.45
CA GLY A 66 6.35 -1.04 2.32
C GLY A 66 7.37 -1.72 3.24
N ASP A 67 8.53 -1.11 3.43
CA ASP A 67 9.68 -1.63 4.16
C ASP A 67 9.86 -0.99 5.55
N GLY A 68 8.80 -0.45 6.10
CA GLY A 68 8.82 0.15 7.44
C GLY A 68 9.18 -0.85 8.53
N SER A 69 9.64 -0.35 9.68
CA SER A 69 10.11 -1.19 10.79
C SER A 69 9.04 -2.15 11.33
N LYS A 70 7.75 -1.81 11.18
CA LYS A 70 6.61 -2.66 11.57
C LYS A 70 6.14 -3.60 10.46
N ALA A 71 6.57 -3.41 9.22
CA ALA A 71 6.08 -4.19 8.07
C ALA A 71 6.26 -5.71 8.25
N ARG A 72 7.37 -6.14 8.85
CA ARG A 72 7.66 -7.56 9.09
C ARG A 72 6.73 -8.25 10.09
N GLY A 73 6.02 -7.48 10.91
CA GLY A 73 5.10 -8.00 11.91
C GLY A 73 3.64 -7.99 11.44
N LEU A 74 3.39 -7.56 10.20
CA LEU A 74 2.06 -7.54 9.61
C LEU A 74 1.81 -8.85 8.85
N ASP A 75 0.57 -9.33 8.89
CA ASP A 75 0.14 -10.48 8.08
C ASP A 75 0.03 -10.09 6.59
N THR A 76 -0.25 -8.82 6.32
CA THR A 76 -0.39 -8.29 4.97
C THR A 76 0.71 -7.28 4.64
N PHE A 77 1.33 -7.41 3.46
CA PHE A 77 2.29 -6.42 2.97
C PHE A 77 1.66 -5.04 2.85
N PRO A 78 2.27 -3.97 3.42
CA PRO A 78 1.67 -2.63 3.43
C PRO A 78 1.50 -1.99 2.05
N GLY A 79 2.06 -2.59 1.01
CA GLY A 79 2.03 -2.08 -0.34
C GLY A 79 3.19 -1.15 -0.68
N ASP A 80 3.55 -1.14 -1.97
CA ASP A 80 4.53 -0.22 -2.55
C ASP A 80 3.79 1.00 -3.10
N LEU A 81 3.89 2.13 -2.39
CA LEU A 81 3.26 3.40 -2.76
C LEU A 81 3.92 4.08 -3.97
N THR A 82 5.05 3.53 -4.46
CA THR A 82 5.73 3.99 -5.68
C THR A 82 5.30 3.23 -6.92
N SER A 83 4.54 2.14 -6.75
CA SER A 83 4.09 1.26 -7.84
C SER A 83 3.09 1.95 -8.77
N ASP A 84 3.05 1.55 -10.03
CA ASP A 84 2.09 2.07 -11.02
C ASP A 84 0.63 1.86 -10.57
N ALA A 85 0.35 0.73 -9.91
CA ALA A 85 -0.97 0.43 -9.39
C ALA A 85 -1.41 1.42 -8.29
N TYR A 86 -0.49 1.89 -7.45
CA TYR A 86 -0.80 2.90 -6.45
C TYR A 86 -0.83 4.31 -7.05
N VAL A 87 0.16 4.66 -7.87
CA VAL A 87 0.28 5.98 -8.51
C VAL A 87 -0.90 6.26 -9.45
N GLY A 88 -1.49 5.22 -10.06
CA GLY A 88 -2.66 5.32 -10.92
C GLY A 88 -3.99 5.57 -10.18
N GLN A 89 -4.02 5.54 -8.85
CA GLN A 89 -5.21 5.85 -8.08
C GLN A 89 -5.49 7.35 -8.08
N THR A 90 -6.77 7.71 -8.00
CA THR A 90 -7.16 9.12 -7.85
C THR A 90 -6.80 9.65 -6.46
N ASP A 91 -6.72 10.96 -6.32
CA ASP A 91 -6.45 11.61 -5.03
C ASP A 91 -7.49 11.22 -3.98
N GLY A 92 -8.76 11.17 -4.39
CA GLY A 92 -9.85 10.77 -3.52
C GLY A 92 -9.80 9.30 -3.11
N GLU A 93 -9.27 8.40 -3.95
CA GLU A 93 -9.03 7.01 -3.54
C GLU A 93 -7.93 6.91 -2.49
N GLN A 94 -6.84 7.64 -2.68
CA GLN A 94 -5.74 7.69 -1.72
C GLN A 94 -6.18 8.33 -0.39
N PHE A 95 -6.96 9.40 -0.46
CA PHE A 95 -7.57 10.05 0.71
C PHE A 95 -8.48 9.10 1.48
N TYR A 96 -9.40 8.42 0.79
CA TYR A 96 -10.32 7.47 1.40
C TYR A 96 -9.58 6.37 2.15
N LYS A 97 -8.62 5.74 1.50
CA LYS A 97 -7.82 4.66 2.08
C LYS A 97 -7.03 5.12 3.30
N SER A 98 -6.43 6.30 3.24
CA SER A 98 -5.70 6.89 4.36
C SER A 98 -6.64 7.24 5.53
N LYS A 99 -7.83 7.78 5.25
CA LYS A 99 -8.77 8.19 6.28
C LYS A 99 -9.40 7.02 7.00
N TYR A 100 -9.88 6.03 6.26
CA TYR A 100 -10.72 4.97 6.82
C TYR A 100 -9.96 3.69 7.15
N GLY A 101 -8.79 3.48 6.58
CA GLY A 101 -8.01 2.28 6.78
C GLY A 101 -8.73 1.00 6.34
N ARG A 102 -8.07 -0.13 6.49
CA ARG A 102 -8.64 -1.48 6.29
C ARG A 102 -7.71 -2.51 6.95
N ASP A 103 -8.30 -3.52 7.57
CA ASP A 103 -7.57 -4.61 8.20
C ASP A 103 -6.49 -4.08 9.18
N GLU A 104 -5.22 -4.37 8.93
CA GLU A 104 -4.11 -3.91 9.75
C GLU A 104 -3.74 -2.42 9.53
N MET A 105 -4.21 -1.80 8.43
CA MET A 105 -4.03 -0.36 8.22
C MET A 105 -5.04 0.41 9.08
N PRO A 106 -4.58 1.14 10.12
CA PRO A 106 -5.48 1.83 11.03
C PRO A 106 -6.23 2.96 10.32
N LYS A 107 -7.43 3.26 10.80
CA LYS A 107 -8.14 4.46 10.37
C LYS A 107 -7.61 5.69 11.09
N PHE A 108 -7.51 6.78 10.33
CA PHE A 108 -7.10 8.08 10.85
C PHE A 108 -8.24 9.10 10.92
N GLU A 109 -9.46 8.68 10.58
CA GLU A 109 -10.66 9.45 10.85
C GLU A 109 -10.68 9.93 12.32
N ASN A 110 -10.89 11.20 12.55
CA ASN A 110 -10.84 11.86 13.87
C ASN A 110 -9.44 11.86 14.57
N LYS A 111 -8.39 11.40 13.92
CA LYS A 111 -7.01 11.45 14.44
C LYS A 111 -6.13 12.44 13.68
N ILE A 112 -6.37 12.59 12.40
CA ILE A 112 -5.69 13.52 11.51
C ILE A 112 -6.78 14.37 10.85
N PRO A 113 -6.67 15.70 10.83
CA PRO A 113 -7.59 16.57 10.10
C PRO A 113 -7.62 16.20 8.61
N ASP A 114 -8.79 16.33 7.99
CA ASP A 114 -8.96 15.99 6.56
C ASP A 114 -8.00 16.77 5.66
N GLU A 115 -7.75 18.04 5.98
CA GLU A 115 -6.77 18.88 5.28
C GLU A 115 -5.36 18.30 5.33
N ASP A 116 -4.92 17.82 6.48
CA ASP A 116 -3.60 17.19 6.64
C ASP A 116 -3.54 15.83 5.90
N ILE A 117 -4.66 15.10 5.80
CA ILE A 117 -4.72 13.86 5.00
C ILE A 117 -4.53 14.18 3.51
N TRP A 118 -5.10 15.28 3.03
CA TRP A 118 -4.88 15.75 1.66
C TRP A 118 -3.42 16.14 1.41
N ASP A 119 -2.77 16.74 2.40
CA ASP A 119 -1.33 17.04 2.36
C ASP A 119 -0.47 15.76 2.34
N ILE A 120 -0.89 14.72 3.09
CA ILE A 120 -0.26 13.39 2.99
C ILE A 120 -0.37 12.85 1.56
N VAL A 121 -1.52 12.97 0.91
CA VAL A 121 -1.71 12.55 -0.50
C VAL A 121 -0.75 13.30 -1.42
N ASN A 122 -0.61 14.63 -1.26
CA ASN A 122 0.37 15.42 -2.01
C ASN A 122 1.81 14.94 -1.79
N TYR A 123 2.16 14.64 -0.54
CA TYR A 123 3.51 14.16 -0.20
C TYR A 123 3.81 12.78 -0.79
N ILE A 124 2.87 11.83 -0.69
CA ILE A 124 3.05 10.46 -1.23
C ILE A 124 3.28 10.50 -2.75
N LYS A 125 2.64 11.40 -3.49
CA LYS A 125 2.88 11.57 -4.92
C LYS A 125 4.33 11.92 -5.27
N THR A 126 5.09 12.46 -4.32
CA THR A 126 6.53 12.73 -4.53
C THR A 126 7.38 11.46 -4.55
N PHE A 127 6.84 10.31 -4.14
CA PHE A 127 7.55 9.02 -4.17
C PHE A 127 7.64 8.40 -5.57
N LYS A 128 6.84 8.90 -6.50
CA LYS A 128 6.89 8.45 -7.91
C LYS A 128 8.31 8.59 -8.45
N LYS A 129 8.81 7.49 -9.01
CA LYS A 129 10.11 7.44 -9.70
C LYS A 129 9.99 7.98 -11.13
#